data_b0f941ef7035a1c44db2e596a86ea394
#
_entry.id   b0f941ef7035a1c44db2e596a86ea394
#
_cell.length_a   1.000
_cell.length_b   1.000
_cell.length_c   1.000
_cell.angle_alpha   90.00
_cell.angle_beta   90.00
_cell.angle_gamma   90.00
#
_symmetry.space_group_name_H-M   'P 1'
#
loop_
_entity.id
_entity.type
_entity.pdbx_description
1 polymer ?
#
loop_
_entity_poly.entity_id
_entity_poly.type
_entity_poly.pdbx_seq_one_letter_code
_entity_poly.pdbx_strand_id
1 'polypeptide(L)'
;MEKKFRYLVPRDYMADPAVHVFDGKLYIYPSHDRESGVEENDNGDHFDMCDYHVFSTEDVMNGTVTDHGVVLKVSDVPWAGRQLWDCDVACKNGNYYMYFPLKDRNDIFRIGVAVSDCPEGPFIPQPDPMRGSYSIDPAVFDDGNGNYYMYFGGLWGGQLQRYRNNKALEWAAFPADGEPALPSRVVKLSDDMLQFAEEPRPLVILDEHGHPLSAGDNARRFFEASWMHKYNGKYYFSYSTGDTHLLLSLIHISEPTRPISIS
;
A
#
# COMPACT_ATOMS: atom_id res chain seq x y z
N MET A 1 15.38 29.26 10.12
CA MET A 1 15.13 28.19 11.09
C MET A 1 15.72 26.92 10.50
N GLU A 2 16.70 26.34 11.13
CA GLU A 2 17.26 25.04 10.76
C GLU A 2 16.16 24.00 10.92
N LYS A 3 15.81 23.27 9.85
CA LYS A 3 14.87 22.14 9.95
C LYS A 3 15.53 21.06 10.78
N LYS A 4 15.04 20.85 12.00
CA LYS A 4 15.47 19.72 12.83
C LYS A 4 14.81 18.46 12.27
N PHE A 5 15.59 17.59 11.64
CA PHE A 5 15.17 16.25 11.28
C PHE A 5 15.40 15.32 12.46
N ARG A 6 14.49 14.37 12.64
CA ARG A 6 14.63 13.29 13.58
C ARG A 6 14.38 11.98 12.88
N TYR A 7 15.32 11.07 12.95
CA TYR A 7 15.12 9.68 12.55
C TYR A 7 14.39 8.95 13.67
N LEU A 8 13.25 8.35 13.36
CA LEU A 8 12.47 7.60 14.34
C LEU A 8 13.05 6.21 14.58
N VAL A 9 13.56 5.57 13.53
CA VAL A 9 14.19 4.24 13.57
C VAL A 9 15.58 4.31 12.93
N PRO A 10 16.62 4.80 13.66
CA PRO A 10 17.93 5.08 13.06
C PRO A 10 18.87 3.88 12.95
N ARG A 11 18.45 2.69 13.38
CA ARG A 11 19.33 1.52 13.52
C ARG A 11 19.02 0.39 12.55
N ASP A 12 17.98 0.58 11.72
CA ASP A 12 17.51 -0.44 10.82
C ASP A 12 16.95 0.16 9.54
N TYR A 13 16.81 -0.65 8.50
CA TYR A 13 16.32 -0.22 7.20
C TYR A 13 14.81 -0.44 7.12
N MET A 14 14.07 0.62 7.39
CA MET A 14 12.61 0.64 7.33
C MET A 14 12.17 1.61 6.25
N ALA A 15 11.24 1.18 5.38
CA ALA A 15 10.74 1.96 4.26
C ALA A 15 9.21 2.04 4.26
N ASP A 16 8.68 2.96 3.48
CA ASP A 16 7.27 3.10 3.06
C ASP A 16 6.22 2.85 4.17
N PRO A 17 6.32 3.56 5.32
CA PRO A 17 5.51 3.25 6.48
C PRO A 17 4.05 3.68 6.30
N ALA A 18 3.11 2.78 6.56
CA ALA A 18 1.76 3.17 6.94
C ALA A 18 1.75 3.73 8.37
N VAL A 19 0.98 4.79 8.61
CA VAL A 19 0.98 5.50 9.88
C VAL A 19 -0.44 5.79 10.34
N HIS A 20 -0.79 5.32 11.53
CA HIS A 20 -2.11 5.50 12.12
C HIS A 20 -2.06 5.99 13.57
N VAL A 21 -3.10 6.67 13.99
CA VAL A 21 -3.29 7.03 15.40
C VAL A 21 -4.43 6.19 15.96
N PHE A 22 -4.11 5.31 16.91
CA PHE A 22 -5.08 4.53 17.67
C PHE A 22 -5.00 4.92 19.15
N ASP A 23 -6.11 5.26 19.75
CA ASP A 23 -6.23 5.68 21.15
C ASP A 23 -5.24 6.78 21.57
N GLY A 24 -5.00 7.74 20.65
CA GLY A 24 -4.12 8.89 20.89
C GLY A 24 -2.63 8.61 20.77
N LYS A 25 -2.22 7.40 20.39
CA LYS A 25 -0.84 6.98 20.17
C LYS A 25 -0.59 6.71 18.69
N LEU A 26 0.54 7.20 18.18
CA LEU A 26 0.95 6.94 16.81
C LEU A 26 1.57 5.56 16.69
N TYR A 27 1.11 4.79 15.70
CA TYR A 27 1.68 3.52 15.29
C TYR A 27 2.22 3.61 13.87
N ILE A 28 3.35 2.97 13.62
CA ILE A 28 4.09 3.01 12.36
C ILE A 28 4.33 1.56 11.93
N TYR A 29 3.89 1.24 10.72
CA TYR A 29 3.95 -0.10 10.12
C TYR A 29 4.78 -0.03 8.83
N PRO A 30 6.11 -0.07 8.91
CA PRO A 30 6.99 -0.03 7.75
C PRO A 30 7.17 -1.40 7.13
N SER A 31 7.61 -1.43 5.88
CA SER A 31 8.32 -2.58 5.33
C SER A 31 9.71 -2.69 5.97
N HIS A 32 10.27 -3.90 6.08
CA HIS A 32 11.57 -4.15 6.67
C HIS A 32 12.56 -4.61 5.61
N ASP A 33 13.35 -3.68 5.11
CA ASP A 33 14.37 -3.93 4.10
C ASP A 33 15.55 -4.72 4.66
N ARG A 34 16.13 -5.55 3.82
CA ARG A 34 17.36 -6.26 4.11
C ARG A 34 18.22 -6.41 2.86
N GLU A 35 19.51 -6.58 3.06
CA GLU A 35 20.45 -6.91 1.99
C GLU A 35 20.12 -8.31 1.42
N SER A 36 19.58 -8.36 0.21
CA SER A 36 19.22 -9.61 -0.46
C SER A 36 20.37 -10.25 -1.21
N GLY A 37 21.35 -9.43 -1.64
CA GLY A 37 22.41 -9.85 -2.56
C GLY A 37 21.93 -10.11 -3.99
N VAL A 38 20.67 -9.80 -4.30
CA VAL A 38 20.08 -9.92 -5.64
C VAL A 38 20.31 -8.63 -6.40
N GLU A 39 20.75 -8.73 -7.67
CA GLU A 39 20.89 -7.57 -8.56
C GLU A 39 19.52 -6.96 -8.84
N GLU A 40 19.48 -5.62 -8.91
CA GLU A 40 18.28 -4.86 -9.23
C GLU A 40 17.65 -5.30 -10.55
N ASN A 41 16.32 -5.52 -10.54
CA ASN A 41 15.56 -5.92 -11.73
C ASN A 41 14.11 -5.45 -11.66
N ASP A 42 13.42 -5.49 -12.81
CA ASP A 42 12.03 -5.03 -12.98
C ASP A 42 10.99 -5.86 -12.21
N ASN A 43 11.37 -7.06 -11.75
CA ASN A 43 10.49 -7.92 -10.93
C ASN A 43 10.57 -7.57 -9.43
N GLY A 44 11.48 -6.63 -9.07
CA GLY A 44 11.68 -6.20 -7.69
C GLY A 44 12.29 -7.29 -6.80
N ASP A 45 13.06 -8.24 -7.36
CA ASP A 45 13.60 -9.38 -6.60
C ASP A 45 14.62 -8.97 -5.53
N HIS A 46 15.24 -7.80 -5.70
CA HIS A 46 16.16 -7.22 -4.74
C HIS A 46 15.47 -6.69 -3.46
N PHE A 47 14.16 -6.41 -3.52
CA PHE A 47 13.36 -6.05 -2.35
C PHE A 47 12.83 -7.33 -1.64
N ASP A 48 13.72 -8.00 -0.91
CA ASP A 48 13.43 -9.32 -0.31
C ASP A 48 13.05 -9.19 1.18
N MET A 49 12.02 -8.38 1.47
CA MET A 49 11.48 -8.23 2.82
C MET A 49 10.79 -9.52 3.28
N CYS A 50 10.96 -9.89 4.54
CA CYS A 50 10.43 -11.14 5.06
C CYS A 50 9.67 -11.06 6.38
N ASP A 51 9.63 -9.89 7.02
CA ASP A 51 8.87 -9.65 8.23
C ASP A 51 8.44 -8.19 8.36
N TYR A 52 7.52 -7.91 9.31
CA TYR A 52 7.14 -6.58 9.71
C TYR A 52 7.45 -6.35 11.17
N HIS A 53 7.97 -5.16 11.47
CA HIS A 53 8.00 -4.57 12.80
C HIS A 53 6.86 -3.57 12.98
N VAL A 54 6.48 -3.32 14.22
CA VAL A 54 5.61 -2.21 14.57
C VAL A 54 6.34 -1.28 15.54
N PHE A 55 6.26 0.00 15.25
CA PHE A 55 6.80 1.03 16.12
C PHE A 55 5.67 1.92 16.63
N SER A 56 5.84 2.48 17.83
CA SER A 56 4.87 3.44 18.34
C SER A 56 5.52 4.58 19.13
N THR A 57 4.83 5.73 19.18
CA THR A 57 5.22 6.88 19.97
C THR A 57 4.02 7.72 20.35
N GLU A 58 4.06 8.35 21.52
CA GLU A 58 3.08 9.35 21.97
C GLU A 58 3.46 10.77 21.55
N ASP A 59 4.72 11.01 21.21
CA ASP A 59 5.22 12.30 20.75
C ASP A 59 6.28 12.12 19.67
N VAL A 60 5.88 12.41 18.42
CA VAL A 60 6.72 12.27 17.23
C VAL A 60 7.96 13.19 17.30
N MET A 61 7.85 14.33 17.95
CA MET A 61 8.92 15.33 17.97
C MET A 61 9.99 15.01 19.01
N ASN A 62 9.59 14.56 20.20
CA ASN A 62 10.49 14.44 21.35
C ASN A 62 10.37 13.13 22.11
N GLY A 63 9.28 12.37 21.89
CA GLY A 63 8.98 11.15 22.63
C GLY A 63 9.90 9.98 22.30
N THR A 64 9.88 8.96 23.12
CA THR A 64 10.53 7.69 22.85
C THR A 64 9.75 6.93 21.78
N VAL A 65 10.46 6.31 20.85
CA VAL A 65 9.89 5.33 19.91
C VAL A 65 10.08 3.96 20.52
N THR A 66 8.99 3.22 20.67
CA THR A 66 9.00 1.83 21.13
C THR A 66 8.97 0.92 19.91
N ASP A 67 9.93 0.03 19.81
CA ASP A 67 9.92 -1.09 18.86
C ASP A 67 9.21 -2.28 19.54
N HIS A 68 8.11 -2.75 18.95
CA HIS A 68 7.34 -3.90 19.43
C HIS A 68 7.88 -5.24 18.88
N GLY A 69 8.93 -5.18 18.07
CA GLY A 69 9.55 -6.34 17.44
C GLY A 69 8.76 -6.84 16.24
N VAL A 70 9.09 -8.06 15.82
CA VAL A 70 8.48 -8.72 14.66
C VAL A 70 7.06 -9.16 14.99
N VAL A 71 6.09 -8.72 14.18
CA VAL A 71 4.65 -8.96 14.40
C VAL A 71 4.01 -9.90 13.37
N LEU A 72 4.68 -10.11 12.22
CA LEU A 72 4.30 -11.06 11.17
C LEU A 72 5.53 -11.41 10.34
N LYS A 73 5.67 -12.67 9.91
CA LYS A 73 6.73 -13.15 9.02
C LYS A 73 6.16 -13.88 7.82
N VAL A 74 6.92 -13.93 6.73
CA VAL A 74 6.61 -14.77 5.56
C VAL A 74 6.31 -16.21 5.99
N SER A 75 7.10 -16.77 6.91
CA SER A 75 6.94 -18.15 7.39
C SER A 75 5.64 -18.43 8.13
N ASP A 76 4.97 -17.40 8.63
CA ASP A 76 3.71 -17.53 9.36
C ASP A 76 2.50 -17.60 8.42
N VAL A 77 2.68 -17.24 7.15
CA VAL A 77 1.60 -17.16 6.15
C VAL A 77 1.51 -18.48 5.37
N PRO A 78 0.41 -19.24 5.45
CA PRO A 78 0.31 -20.60 4.89
C PRO A 78 0.48 -20.70 3.37
N TRP A 79 0.10 -19.66 2.64
CA TRP A 79 0.16 -19.60 1.17
C TRP A 79 1.40 -18.89 0.62
N ALA A 80 2.29 -18.44 1.51
CA ALA A 80 3.45 -17.64 1.15
C ALA A 80 4.42 -18.31 0.18
N GLY A 81 4.94 -17.51 -0.73
CA GLY A 81 6.17 -17.76 -1.47
C GLY A 81 7.31 -16.91 -0.90
N ARG A 82 7.26 -15.57 -1.10
CA ARG A 82 8.32 -14.64 -0.71
C ARG A 82 7.84 -13.19 -0.72
N GLN A 83 8.64 -12.27 -0.20
CA GLN A 83 8.51 -10.80 -0.32
C GLN A 83 7.24 -10.23 0.31
N LEU A 84 7.33 -9.88 1.59
CA LEU A 84 6.36 -9.06 2.31
C LEU A 84 6.68 -7.57 2.06
N TRP A 85 5.94 -6.94 1.13
CA TRP A 85 6.10 -5.53 0.81
C TRP A 85 5.17 -4.65 1.67
N ASP A 86 4.94 -3.40 1.27
CA ASP A 86 4.33 -2.37 2.11
C ASP A 86 2.91 -2.72 2.55
N CYS A 87 2.69 -2.71 3.87
CA CYS A 87 1.41 -3.06 4.48
C CYS A 87 0.64 -1.82 4.94
N ASP A 88 -0.63 -2.03 5.28
CA ASP A 88 -1.45 -1.05 5.99
C ASP A 88 -2.29 -1.73 7.08
N VAL A 89 -2.73 -0.94 8.07
CA VAL A 89 -3.53 -1.45 9.20
C VAL A 89 -4.79 -0.61 9.39
N ALA A 90 -5.95 -1.27 9.44
CA ALA A 90 -7.21 -0.64 9.79
C ALA A 90 -7.76 -1.20 11.10
N CYS A 91 -8.50 -0.37 11.85
CA CYS A 91 -9.20 -0.79 13.06
C CYS A 91 -10.71 -0.82 12.83
N LYS A 92 -11.36 -1.92 13.23
CA LYS A 92 -12.83 -2.02 13.25
C LYS A 92 -13.29 -2.85 14.45
N ASN A 93 -14.19 -2.27 15.25
CA ASN A 93 -14.79 -2.95 16.41
C ASN A 93 -13.77 -3.52 17.42
N GLY A 94 -12.64 -2.81 17.62
CA GLY A 94 -11.58 -3.22 18.54
C GLY A 94 -10.65 -4.31 18.02
N ASN A 95 -10.77 -4.72 16.75
CA ASN A 95 -9.82 -5.57 16.07
C ASN A 95 -9.00 -4.76 15.06
N TYR A 96 -7.76 -5.15 14.88
CA TYR A 96 -6.81 -4.55 13.94
C TYR A 96 -6.54 -5.52 12.81
N TYR A 97 -6.64 -5.03 11.58
CA TYR A 97 -6.53 -5.80 10.35
C TYR A 97 -5.33 -5.27 9.57
N MET A 98 -4.26 -6.06 9.52
CA MET A 98 -3.08 -5.75 8.71
C MET A 98 -3.26 -6.37 7.33
N TYR A 99 -3.26 -5.53 6.30
CA TYR A 99 -3.29 -5.94 4.89
C TYR A 99 -1.89 -5.86 4.35
N PHE A 100 -1.46 -6.92 3.69
CA PHE A 100 -0.09 -7.03 3.22
C PHE A 100 -0.02 -7.68 1.84
N PRO A 101 0.81 -7.16 0.92
CA PRO A 101 1.09 -7.83 -0.32
C PRO A 101 2.21 -8.86 -0.09
N LEU A 102 2.03 -10.03 -0.67
CA LEU A 102 3.00 -11.12 -0.59
C LEU A 102 2.92 -11.95 -1.86
N LYS A 103 4.06 -12.29 -2.47
CA LYS A 103 4.09 -13.22 -3.60
C LYS A 103 3.73 -14.61 -3.13
N ASP A 104 2.74 -15.22 -3.79
CA ASP A 104 2.37 -16.62 -3.61
C ASP A 104 3.46 -17.55 -4.19
N ARG A 105 3.24 -18.86 -4.09
CA ARG A 105 4.19 -19.87 -4.60
C ARG A 105 4.36 -19.89 -6.12
N ASN A 106 3.53 -19.13 -6.85
CA ASN A 106 3.62 -18.93 -8.29
C ASN A 106 4.25 -17.58 -8.65
N ASP A 107 4.87 -16.90 -7.69
CA ASP A 107 5.51 -15.58 -7.85
C ASP A 107 4.52 -14.47 -8.25
N ILE A 108 3.28 -14.58 -7.80
CA ILE A 108 2.21 -13.61 -8.04
C ILE A 108 1.88 -12.91 -6.74
N PHE A 109 1.92 -11.58 -6.72
CA PHE A 109 1.46 -10.81 -5.59
C PHE A 109 -0.03 -11.01 -5.34
N ARG A 110 -0.34 -11.36 -4.10
CA ARG A 110 -1.69 -11.40 -3.52
C ARG A 110 -1.73 -10.49 -2.31
N ILE A 111 -2.92 -10.01 -1.97
CA ILE A 111 -3.11 -9.28 -0.71
C ILE A 111 -3.64 -10.28 0.31
N GLY A 112 -2.91 -10.40 1.42
CA GLY A 112 -3.34 -11.13 2.61
C GLY A 112 -3.94 -10.21 3.64
N VAL A 113 -4.61 -10.78 4.64
CA VAL A 113 -5.05 -10.08 5.85
C VAL A 113 -4.66 -10.89 7.07
N ALA A 114 -4.14 -10.21 8.09
CA ALA A 114 -3.85 -10.76 9.40
C ALA A 114 -4.56 -9.95 10.49
N VAL A 115 -5.00 -10.59 11.55
CA VAL A 115 -5.84 -9.97 12.58
C VAL A 115 -5.16 -9.99 13.93
N SER A 116 -5.30 -8.89 14.68
CA SER A 116 -4.86 -8.77 16.07
C SER A 116 -5.94 -8.08 16.92
N ASP A 117 -5.90 -8.28 18.23
CA ASP A 117 -6.72 -7.57 19.21
C ASP A 117 -6.04 -6.29 19.73
N CYS A 118 -4.80 -6.03 19.32
CA CYS A 118 -4.06 -4.82 19.64
C CYS A 118 -3.24 -4.29 18.45
N PRO A 119 -3.00 -2.98 18.37
CA PRO A 119 -2.36 -2.36 17.21
C PRO A 119 -0.89 -2.77 17.03
N GLU A 120 -0.22 -3.17 18.10
CA GLU A 120 1.16 -3.64 18.08
C GLU A 120 1.33 -5.13 17.73
N GLY A 121 0.24 -5.84 17.45
CA GLY A 121 0.29 -7.28 17.15
C GLY A 121 0.44 -8.16 18.42
N PRO A 122 0.74 -9.50 18.28
CA PRO A 122 1.05 -10.14 17.00
C PRO A 122 -0.16 -10.26 16.08
N PHE A 123 0.07 -10.25 14.77
CA PHE A 123 -0.97 -10.40 13.76
C PHE A 123 -1.05 -11.85 13.27
N ILE A 124 -2.24 -12.44 13.34
CA ILE A 124 -2.49 -13.83 12.91
C ILE A 124 -3.03 -13.82 11.48
N PRO A 125 -2.27 -14.33 10.50
CA PRO A 125 -2.66 -14.31 9.10
C PRO A 125 -3.82 -15.27 8.81
N GLN A 126 -4.68 -14.89 7.86
CA GLN A 126 -5.70 -15.78 7.33
C GLN A 126 -5.07 -16.90 6.50
N PRO A 127 -5.72 -18.09 6.44
CA PRO A 127 -5.16 -19.26 5.77
C PRO A 127 -5.02 -19.11 4.25
N ASP A 128 -5.77 -18.21 3.64
CA ASP A 128 -5.80 -17.93 2.21
C ASP A 128 -5.68 -16.42 1.95
N PRO A 129 -5.16 -15.98 0.80
CA PRO A 129 -5.19 -14.59 0.41
C PRO A 129 -6.63 -14.12 0.13
N MET A 130 -6.84 -12.81 0.14
CA MET A 130 -8.12 -12.22 -0.28
C MET A 130 -8.43 -12.62 -1.72
N ARG A 131 -9.62 -13.16 -1.95
CA ARG A 131 -10.01 -13.69 -3.27
C ARG A 131 -10.06 -12.60 -4.32
N GLY A 132 -9.43 -12.86 -5.47
CA GLY A 132 -9.37 -11.90 -6.57
C GLY A 132 -8.37 -10.78 -6.35
N SER A 133 -7.59 -10.81 -5.26
CA SER A 133 -6.53 -9.83 -5.01
C SER A 133 -5.31 -10.04 -5.90
N TYR A 134 -4.60 -8.96 -6.15
CA TYR A 134 -3.37 -8.91 -6.94
C TYR A 134 -2.63 -7.61 -6.64
N SER A 135 -1.38 -7.48 -7.10
CA SER A 135 -0.55 -6.29 -6.96
C SER A 135 -0.20 -5.94 -5.51
N ILE A 136 0.18 -4.68 -5.24
CA ILE A 136 0.87 -4.24 -4.03
C ILE A 136 0.23 -2.99 -3.41
N ASP A 137 0.79 -2.51 -2.32
CA ASP A 137 0.48 -1.26 -1.63
C ASP A 137 -1.00 -1.13 -1.24
N PRO A 138 -1.56 -2.10 -0.50
CA PRO A 138 -2.90 -1.97 0.01
C PRO A 138 -2.95 -0.85 1.07
N ALA A 139 -3.82 0.14 0.87
CA ALA A 139 -4.09 1.19 1.83
C ALA A 139 -5.58 1.26 2.11
N VAL A 140 -5.99 1.24 3.37
CA VAL A 140 -7.40 1.17 3.76
C VAL A 140 -7.88 2.49 4.33
N PHE A 141 -8.97 2.98 3.78
CA PHE A 141 -9.65 4.19 4.20
C PHE A 141 -10.99 3.88 4.87
N ASP A 142 -11.17 4.34 6.10
CA ASP A 142 -12.46 4.36 6.80
C ASP A 142 -13.23 5.64 6.39
N ASP A 143 -14.43 5.47 5.82
CA ASP A 143 -15.28 6.61 5.42
C ASP A 143 -15.97 7.31 6.60
N GLY A 144 -15.84 6.76 7.81
CA GLY A 144 -16.49 7.24 9.03
C GLY A 144 -17.98 6.87 9.16
N ASN A 145 -18.52 6.08 8.21
CA ASN A 145 -19.89 5.58 8.21
C ASN A 145 -19.96 4.05 8.32
N GLY A 146 -18.83 3.43 8.70
CA GLY A 146 -18.70 1.98 8.85
C GLY A 146 -18.33 1.24 7.57
N ASN A 147 -18.06 1.94 6.47
CA ASN A 147 -17.53 1.34 5.26
C ASN A 147 -16.02 1.56 5.16
N TYR A 148 -15.34 0.52 4.73
CA TYR A 148 -13.90 0.52 4.52
C TYR A 148 -13.60 0.25 3.05
N TYR A 149 -12.68 1.02 2.50
CA TYR A 149 -12.27 0.92 1.11
C TYR A 149 -10.76 0.72 1.04
N MET A 150 -10.33 -0.27 0.26
CA MET A 150 -8.93 -0.51 -0.01
C MET A 150 -8.55 0.13 -1.35
N TYR A 151 -7.46 0.86 -1.35
CA TYR A 151 -6.78 1.40 -2.53
C TYR A 151 -5.50 0.62 -2.71
N PHE A 152 -5.17 0.20 -3.93
CA PHE A 152 -3.99 -0.63 -4.14
C PHE A 152 -3.50 -0.59 -5.58
N GLY A 153 -2.28 -1.09 -5.78
CA GLY A 153 -1.66 -1.29 -7.08
C GLY A 153 -0.30 -0.63 -7.18
N GLY A 154 0.58 -1.25 -7.93
CA GLY A 154 1.90 -0.73 -8.29
C GLY A 154 2.39 -1.35 -9.59
N LEU A 155 3.13 -0.57 -10.39
CA LEU A 155 3.69 -0.99 -11.67
C LEU A 155 4.98 -1.82 -11.48
N TRP A 156 5.55 -2.31 -12.55
CA TRP A 156 6.77 -3.11 -12.60
C TRP A 156 6.74 -4.29 -11.64
N GLY A 157 7.61 -4.31 -10.64
CA GLY A 157 7.64 -5.34 -9.59
C GLY A 157 6.29 -5.54 -8.90
N GLY A 158 5.48 -4.50 -8.81
CA GLY A 158 4.11 -4.55 -8.27
C GLY A 158 3.07 -5.23 -9.15
N GLN A 159 3.44 -5.62 -10.37
CA GLN A 159 2.67 -6.48 -11.28
C GLN A 159 1.32 -5.94 -11.77
N LEU A 160 0.95 -4.67 -11.49
CA LEU A 160 -0.35 -4.11 -11.89
C LEU A 160 -0.57 -4.16 -13.41
N GLN A 161 0.48 -4.03 -14.22
CA GLN A 161 0.43 -4.10 -15.68
C GLN A 161 -0.01 -5.47 -16.22
N ARG A 162 -0.01 -6.51 -15.37
CA ARG A 162 -0.51 -7.85 -15.72
C ARG A 162 -2.03 -7.99 -15.53
N TYR A 163 -2.68 -6.98 -14.93
CA TYR A 163 -4.09 -7.06 -14.55
C TYR A 163 -4.93 -5.95 -15.19
N ARG A 164 -5.37 -6.19 -16.42
CA ARG A 164 -6.39 -5.35 -17.04
C ARG A 164 -7.77 -5.94 -16.75
N ASN A 165 -8.73 -5.11 -16.35
CA ASN A 165 -10.08 -5.54 -15.99
C ASN A 165 -10.10 -6.70 -14.96
N ASN A 166 -9.25 -6.64 -13.95
CA ASN A 166 -9.08 -7.63 -12.87
C ASN A 166 -8.71 -9.05 -13.34
N LYS A 167 -8.33 -9.24 -14.58
CA LYS A 167 -7.92 -10.53 -15.14
C LYS A 167 -6.44 -10.54 -15.44
N ALA A 168 -5.76 -11.60 -15.00
CA ALA A 168 -4.37 -11.81 -15.30
C ALA A 168 -4.15 -11.96 -16.82
N LEU A 169 -3.14 -11.28 -17.33
CA LEU A 169 -2.62 -11.47 -18.69
C LEU A 169 -1.44 -12.44 -18.63
N GLU A 170 -1.20 -13.16 -19.73
CA GLU A 170 -0.05 -14.06 -19.85
C GLU A 170 1.30 -13.33 -19.72
N TRP A 171 1.33 -12.07 -20.14
CA TRP A 171 2.52 -11.19 -20.01
C TRP A 171 2.14 -9.78 -19.65
N ALA A 172 3.12 -9.04 -19.16
CA ALA A 172 2.97 -7.61 -18.86
C ALA A 172 2.61 -6.83 -20.13
N ALA A 173 1.58 -5.98 -20.04
CA ALA A 173 1.15 -5.13 -21.11
C ALA A 173 1.06 -3.69 -20.63
N PHE A 174 2.08 -2.89 -20.95
CA PHE A 174 2.07 -1.45 -20.70
C PHE A 174 1.31 -0.75 -21.83
N PRO A 175 0.51 0.28 -21.52
CA PRO A 175 -0.07 1.15 -22.54
C PRO A 175 1.04 1.95 -23.24
N ALA A 176 0.83 2.28 -24.51
CA ALA A 176 1.72 3.20 -25.22
C ALA A 176 1.60 4.62 -24.63
N ASP A 177 2.63 5.45 -24.82
CA ASP A 177 2.71 6.80 -24.22
C ASP A 177 1.48 7.68 -24.45
N GLY A 178 0.83 7.55 -25.59
CA GLY A 178 -0.40 8.29 -25.92
C GLY A 178 -1.70 7.65 -25.46
N GLU A 179 -1.66 6.46 -24.88
CA GLU A 179 -2.84 5.78 -24.32
C GLU A 179 -3.07 6.20 -22.86
N PRO A 180 -4.29 5.98 -22.33
CA PRO A 180 -4.56 6.21 -20.90
C PRO A 180 -3.62 5.42 -20.00
N ALA A 181 -3.09 6.07 -18.97
CA ALA A 181 -2.24 5.44 -17.96
C ALA A 181 -3.00 4.32 -17.20
N LEU A 182 -2.25 3.33 -16.71
CA LEU A 182 -2.82 2.31 -15.82
C LEU A 182 -3.23 2.96 -14.50
N PRO A 183 -4.51 2.84 -14.11
CA PRO A 183 -5.01 3.45 -12.88
C PRO A 183 -4.75 2.57 -11.66
N SER A 184 -4.67 3.17 -10.48
CA SER A 184 -4.83 2.46 -9.20
C SER A 184 -6.16 1.70 -9.15
N ARG A 185 -6.34 0.89 -8.13
CA ARG A 185 -7.59 0.17 -7.85
C ARG A 185 -8.22 0.65 -6.56
N VAL A 186 -9.55 0.62 -6.52
CA VAL A 186 -10.33 0.81 -5.31
C VAL A 186 -11.37 -0.28 -5.19
N VAL A 187 -11.58 -0.79 -3.97
CA VAL A 187 -12.56 -1.83 -3.69
C VAL A 187 -13.13 -1.65 -2.29
N LYS A 188 -14.42 -1.90 -2.13
CA LYS A 188 -15.05 -1.95 -0.80
C LYS A 188 -14.68 -3.26 -0.11
N LEU A 189 -14.33 -3.20 1.17
CA LEU A 189 -14.12 -4.38 2.00
C LEU A 189 -15.45 -4.94 2.51
N SER A 190 -15.49 -6.25 2.74
CA SER A 190 -16.61 -6.94 3.40
C SER A 190 -16.74 -6.47 4.85
N ASP A 191 -17.92 -6.70 5.44
CA ASP A 191 -18.22 -6.25 6.80
C ASP A 191 -17.29 -6.88 7.86
N ASP A 192 -16.81 -8.10 7.61
CA ASP A 192 -15.85 -8.80 8.46
C ASP A 192 -14.39 -8.38 8.21
N MET A 193 -14.14 -7.48 7.25
CA MET A 193 -12.82 -6.97 6.87
C MET A 193 -11.88 -8.02 6.23
N LEU A 194 -12.34 -9.23 5.95
CA LEU A 194 -11.47 -10.32 5.53
C LEU A 194 -11.43 -10.55 4.01
N GLN A 195 -12.36 -9.93 3.26
CA GLN A 195 -12.47 -10.11 1.81
C GLN A 195 -12.90 -8.82 1.10
N PHE A 196 -12.78 -8.81 -0.21
CA PHE A 196 -13.44 -7.81 -1.04
C PHE A 196 -14.96 -8.07 -1.06
N ALA A 197 -15.77 -7.02 -0.90
CA ALA A 197 -17.22 -7.08 -1.02
C ALA A 197 -17.70 -7.03 -2.47
N GLU A 198 -16.86 -6.56 -3.37
CA GLU A 198 -17.15 -6.33 -4.79
C GLU A 198 -15.89 -6.56 -5.63
N GLU A 199 -15.99 -6.45 -6.94
CA GLU A 199 -14.83 -6.44 -7.85
C GLU A 199 -14.07 -5.11 -7.73
N PRO A 200 -12.72 -5.12 -7.71
CA PRO A 200 -11.94 -3.89 -7.74
C PRO A 200 -12.26 -3.03 -8.96
N ARG A 201 -12.40 -1.73 -8.75
CA ARG A 201 -12.66 -0.74 -9.81
C ARG A 201 -11.42 0.12 -10.08
N PRO A 202 -11.20 0.55 -11.34
CA PRO A 202 -10.13 1.48 -11.65
C PRO A 202 -10.39 2.86 -11.04
N LEU A 203 -9.40 3.42 -10.38
CA LEU A 203 -9.38 4.81 -9.93
C LEU A 203 -8.58 5.64 -10.95
N VAL A 204 -9.27 6.22 -11.91
CA VAL A 204 -8.66 6.96 -13.02
C VAL A 204 -8.32 8.38 -12.59
N ILE A 205 -7.07 8.78 -12.78
CA ILE A 205 -6.59 10.13 -12.54
C ILE A 205 -6.80 10.96 -13.80
N LEU A 206 -7.46 12.10 -13.63
CA LEU A 206 -7.81 12.99 -14.73
C LEU A 206 -6.94 14.26 -14.71
N ASP A 207 -6.70 14.81 -15.90
CA ASP A 207 -6.10 16.14 -16.05
C ASP A 207 -7.11 17.25 -15.71
N GLU A 208 -6.67 18.50 -15.82
CA GLU A 208 -7.49 19.71 -15.59
C GLU A 208 -8.66 19.87 -16.56
N HIS A 209 -8.65 19.14 -17.68
CA HIS A 209 -9.71 19.13 -18.69
C HIS A 209 -10.68 17.95 -18.51
N GLY A 210 -10.41 17.05 -17.56
CA GLY A 210 -11.22 15.87 -17.28
C GLY A 210 -10.90 14.67 -18.17
N HIS A 211 -9.75 14.66 -18.85
CA HIS A 211 -9.27 13.49 -19.60
C HIS A 211 -8.36 12.63 -18.73
N PRO A 212 -8.36 11.29 -18.91
CA PRO A 212 -7.38 10.43 -18.26
C PRO A 212 -5.96 10.86 -18.59
N LEU A 213 -5.08 10.85 -17.59
CA LEU A 213 -3.64 11.04 -17.80
C LEU A 213 -3.10 9.98 -18.76
N SER A 214 -2.15 10.37 -19.62
CA SER A 214 -1.50 9.43 -20.55
C SER A 214 -0.41 8.61 -19.86
N ALA A 215 -0.11 7.44 -20.41
CA ALA A 215 0.95 6.56 -19.90
C ALA A 215 2.34 7.19 -19.99
N GLY A 216 2.57 8.07 -20.97
CA GLY A 216 3.83 8.83 -21.12
C GLY A 216 3.97 10.02 -20.15
N ASP A 217 2.92 10.38 -19.40
CA ASP A 217 2.99 11.47 -18.43
C ASP A 217 3.60 10.99 -17.09
N ASN A 218 4.87 10.64 -17.12
CA ASN A 218 5.61 10.10 -15.98
C ASN A 218 5.62 11.05 -14.76
N ALA A 219 5.44 12.35 -14.97
CA ALA A 219 5.44 13.31 -13.87
C ALA A 219 4.15 13.33 -13.07
N ARG A 220 3.04 12.83 -13.62
CA ARG A 220 1.72 12.92 -12.98
C ARG A 220 0.96 11.60 -12.92
N ARG A 221 1.24 10.65 -13.82
CA ARG A 221 0.52 9.37 -13.83
C ARG A 221 0.78 8.58 -12.57
N PHE A 222 -0.18 7.74 -12.22
CA PHE A 222 -0.03 6.77 -11.13
C PHE A 222 1.14 5.82 -11.39
N PHE A 223 1.92 5.60 -10.34
CA PHE A 223 2.96 4.57 -10.31
C PHE A 223 2.64 3.53 -9.23
N GLU A 224 2.57 3.93 -7.95
CA GLU A 224 2.28 3.05 -6.81
C GLU A 224 1.89 3.86 -5.56
N ALA A 225 1.93 3.26 -4.36
CA ALA A 225 1.76 3.91 -3.07
C ALA A 225 0.43 4.68 -2.93
N SER A 226 -0.67 3.99 -3.21
CA SER A 226 -2.03 4.55 -3.08
C SER A 226 -2.36 4.90 -1.63
N TRP A 227 -2.81 6.14 -1.39
CA TRP A 227 -3.25 6.56 -0.06
C TRP A 227 -4.45 7.50 -0.14
N MET A 228 -5.51 7.21 0.60
CA MET A 228 -6.69 8.07 0.69
C MET A 228 -6.83 8.65 2.09
N HIS A 229 -7.07 9.96 2.18
CA HIS A 229 -7.42 10.59 3.44
C HIS A 229 -8.47 11.68 3.25
N LYS A 230 -9.12 12.07 4.34
CA LYS A 230 -10.13 13.13 4.37
C LYS A 230 -9.66 14.26 5.27
N TYR A 231 -9.67 15.48 4.73
CA TYR A 231 -9.34 16.67 5.48
C TYR A 231 -10.28 17.82 5.13
N ASN A 232 -10.83 18.51 6.12
CA ASN A 232 -11.79 19.60 5.96
C ASN A 232 -12.95 19.28 4.99
N GLY A 233 -13.50 18.06 5.08
CA GLY A 233 -14.62 17.61 4.25
C GLY A 233 -14.26 17.26 2.80
N LYS A 234 -13.00 17.35 2.41
CA LYS A 234 -12.49 16.96 1.11
C LYS A 234 -11.71 15.65 1.19
N TYR A 235 -11.74 14.87 0.11
CA TYR A 235 -10.96 13.66 -0.04
C TYR A 235 -9.70 13.95 -0.84
N TYR A 236 -8.59 13.40 -0.40
CA TYR A 236 -7.28 13.53 -1.03
C TYR A 236 -6.75 12.14 -1.34
N PHE A 237 -6.45 11.90 -2.61
CA PHE A 237 -5.78 10.71 -3.06
C PHE A 237 -4.31 11.03 -3.36
N SER A 238 -3.41 10.45 -2.59
CA SER A 238 -1.96 10.59 -2.75
C SER A 238 -1.40 9.31 -3.37
N TYR A 239 -0.36 9.45 -4.16
CA TYR A 239 0.31 8.33 -4.82
C TYR A 239 1.71 8.75 -5.28
N SER A 240 2.58 7.78 -5.57
CA SER A 240 3.86 8.01 -6.22
C SER A 240 3.70 8.16 -7.72
N THR A 241 4.53 9.03 -8.31
CA THR A 241 4.66 9.24 -9.75
C THR A 241 6.06 8.88 -10.21
N GLY A 242 6.33 8.85 -11.49
CA GLY A 242 7.65 8.58 -12.04
C GLY A 242 7.80 7.14 -12.49
N ASP A 243 9.02 6.62 -12.32
CA ASP A 243 9.41 5.27 -12.71
C ASP A 243 10.66 4.88 -11.91
N THR A 244 10.84 3.61 -11.57
CA THR A 244 12.02 3.11 -10.85
C THR A 244 13.33 3.31 -11.62
N HIS A 245 13.27 3.46 -12.93
CA HIS A 245 14.43 3.78 -13.78
C HIS A 245 14.77 5.28 -13.87
N LEU A 246 13.93 6.14 -13.31
CA LEU A 246 14.14 7.56 -13.21
C LEU A 246 14.31 7.89 -11.73
N LEU A 247 15.14 8.88 -11.41
CA LEU A 247 15.24 9.39 -10.04
C LEU A 247 13.82 9.63 -9.51
N LEU A 248 13.40 8.80 -8.57
CA LEU A 248 12.08 8.85 -7.98
C LEU A 248 11.82 10.25 -7.44
N SER A 249 10.85 10.92 -8.01
CA SER A 249 10.35 12.16 -7.47
C SER A 249 9.45 11.80 -6.29
N LEU A 250 9.88 12.16 -5.09
CA LEU A 250 9.13 12.02 -3.86
C LEU A 250 7.73 12.60 -4.01
N ILE A 251 6.73 11.82 -3.63
CA ILE A 251 5.31 12.09 -3.39
C ILE A 251 4.84 13.47 -3.82
N HIS A 252 4.15 13.54 -4.95
CA HIS A 252 3.34 14.70 -5.29
C HIS A 252 1.95 14.54 -4.67
N ILE A 253 1.65 15.33 -3.66
CA ILE A 253 0.27 15.51 -3.22
C ILE A 253 -0.41 16.34 -4.31
N SER A 254 -1.21 15.71 -5.16
CA SER A 254 -2.06 16.46 -6.07
C SER A 254 -3.24 17.02 -5.27
N GLU A 255 -3.40 18.36 -5.25
CA GLU A 255 -4.64 18.94 -4.74
C GLU A 255 -5.82 18.41 -5.58
N PRO A 256 -6.94 18.03 -4.95
CA PRO A 256 -8.09 17.53 -5.67
C PRO A 256 -8.68 18.68 -6.50
N THR A 257 -8.56 18.59 -7.79
CA THR A 257 -9.18 19.55 -8.72
C THR A 257 -10.70 19.42 -8.79
N ARG A 258 -11.27 18.29 -8.30
CA ARG A 258 -12.72 18.10 -8.10
C ARG A 258 -12.99 17.00 -7.07
N PRO A 259 -14.14 17.05 -6.34
CA PRO A 259 -14.58 15.95 -5.51
C PRO A 259 -14.79 14.70 -6.37
N ILE A 260 -14.15 13.60 -6.01
CA ILE A 260 -14.45 12.30 -6.60
C ILE A 260 -15.83 11.91 -6.08
N SER A 261 -16.81 11.90 -6.96
CA SER A 261 -18.13 11.34 -6.67
C SER A 261 -17.98 9.82 -6.64
N ILE A 262 -17.99 9.25 -5.45
CA ILE A 262 -18.14 7.79 -5.25
C ILE A 262 -19.65 7.55 -5.29
N SER A 263 -20.18 7.18 -6.45
CA SER A 263 -21.57 6.73 -6.64
C SER A 263 -21.60 5.21 -6.75
#